data_e9502205282ff77c2d9360153b41d91a
#
_entry.id   e9502205282ff77c2d9360153b41d91a
#
_cell.length_a   1.000
_cell.length_b   1.000
_cell.length_c   1.000
_cell.angle_alpha   90.00
_cell.angle_beta   90.00
_cell.angle_gamma   90.00
#
_symmetry.space_group_name_H-M   'P 1'
#
loop_
_entity.id
_entity.type
_entity.pdbx_description
1 polymer ?
#
loop_
_entity_poly.entity_id
_entity_poly.type
_entity_poly.pdbx_seq_one_letter_code
_entity_poly.pdbx_strand_id
1 'polypeptide(L)'
;MNLKFKYIITFLSFVLITLSSCSSNKSSKKIVYKKVETTTPKPSETKKPTETVIAKIETSKPKEEVFKVTLPEVNREFRAAWVATVANINWPSKRDLTTVQQKEEAIKLLDMLEANNFNAVIFQVRPAGDALYKSNFEPWSYFLTGTEGKAPSPYYDPLEFWVDEAHKRGIELHVWLNPYRAHHSSGGPVTSESMVKKSPENIVRLKNGMYWFDPADKKTQDHVSEVVKDIVSRYDIDGVHFDDYFYPYASYNGGADFPDNTTWNAYKNK
;
A
#
# COMPACT_ATOMS: atom_id res chain seq x y z
N MET A 1 2.57 -28.25 53.78
CA MET A 1 1.80 -27.77 54.95
C MET A 1 1.32 -26.37 54.64
N ASN A 2 0.00 -26.25 54.48
CA ASN A 2 -0.90 -25.08 54.57
C ASN A 2 -0.70 -23.90 53.60
N LEU A 3 -1.58 -23.72 52.66
CA LEU A 3 -3.01 -23.29 52.66
C LEU A 3 -3.22 -21.80 52.99
N LYS A 4 -3.74 -21.05 52.01
CA LYS A 4 -5.00 -20.23 52.04
C LYS A 4 -5.01 -19.28 50.84
N PHE A 5 -5.78 -19.53 49.86
CA PHE A 5 -7.16 -19.20 49.50
C PHE A 5 -7.73 -17.96 50.20
N LYS A 6 -8.17 -16.94 49.40
CA LYS A 6 -9.29 -15.99 49.57
C LYS A 6 -9.02 -14.74 48.71
N TYR A 7 -9.91 -14.09 48.04
CA TYR A 7 -11.34 -14.17 47.67
C TYR A 7 -11.56 -13.35 46.39
N ILE A 8 -12.44 -13.83 45.54
CA ILE A 8 -13.11 -13.14 44.47
C ILE A 8 -14.16 -12.20 45.10
N ILE A 9 -14.20 -10.93 44.70
CA ILE A 9 -15.40 -10.08 44.85
C ILE A 9 -15.66 -9.35 43.54
N THR A 10 -16.70 -9.79 42.90
CA THR A 10 -17.45 -9.20 41.80
C THR A 10 -18.11 -7.90 42.27
N PHE A 11 -17.93 -6.80 41.53
CA PHE A 11 -18.84 -5.65 41.63
C PHE A 11 -19.42 -5.36 40.26
N LEU A 12 -20.67 -5.76 40.11
CA LEU A 12 -21.54 -5.47 38.98
C LEU A 12 -22.22 -4.14 39.28
N SER A 13 -21.86 -3.08 38.62
CA SER A 13 -22.60 -1.81 38.68
C SER A 13 -23.45 -1.63 37.42
N PHE A 14 -24.73 -1.85 37.55
CA PHE A 14 -25.77 -1.53 36.57
C PHE A 14 -25.96 -0.02 36.53
N VAL A 15 -25.65 0.64 35.43
CA VAL A 15 -26.09 2.01 35.16
C VAL A 15 -27.26 1.94 34.17
N LEU A 16 -28.47 2.15 34.67
CA LEU A 16 -29.68 2.40 33.86
C LEU A 16 -29.58 3.81 33.32
N ILE A 17 -29.43 3.99 32.02
CA ILE A 17 -29.63 5.26 31.34
C ILE A 17 -31.03 5.27 30.74
N THR A 18 -31.95 6.05 31.32
CA THR A 18 -33.28 6.33 30.79
C THR A 18 -33.16 7.24 29.58
N LEU A 19 -33.51 6.73 28.40
CA LEU A 19 -33.65 7.54 27.20
C LEU A 19 -35.00 8.25 27.20
N SER A 20 -34.96 9.56 27.41
CA SER A 20 -36.10 10.44 27.12
C SER A 20 -36.21 10.66 25.63
N SER A 21 -37.22 10.05 25.02
CA SER A 21 -37.58 10.22 23.62
C SER A 21 -38.34 11.54 23.44
N CYS A 22 -37.70 12.54 22.82
CA CYS A 22 -38.43 13.68 22.24
C CYS A 22 -38.83 13.32 20.80
N SER A 23 -40.10 13.05 20.61
CA SER A 23 -40.74 12.89 19.30
C SER A 23 -40.87 14.25 18.62
N SER A 24 -40.09 14.51 17.57
CA SER A 24 -40.36 15.58 16.62
C SER A 24 -40.83 14.97 15.30
N ASN A 25 -42.11 15.08 15.03
CA ASN A 25 -42.77 14.73 13.79
C ASN A 25 -42.24 15.61 12.65
N LYS A 26 -41.29 15.10 11.86
CA LYS A 26 -40.96 15.64 10.54
C LYS A 26 -41.35 14.61 9.49
N SER A 27 -42.39 14.92 8.74
CA SER A 27 -42.84 14.21 7.56
C SER A 27 -41.67 14.05 6.56
N SER A 28 -41.07 12.85 6.51
CA SER A 28 -40.09 12.51 5.49
C SER A 28 -40.79 11.99 4.25
N LYS A 29 -40.73 12.78 3.18
CA LYS A 29 -41.16 12.34 1.86
C LYS A 29 -40.22 11.21 1.37
N LYS A 30 -40.79 10.05 1.19
CA LYS A 30 -40.08 8.86 0.69
C LYS A 30 -39.77 9.07 -0.82
N ILE A 31 -38.50 9.20 -1.17
CA ILE A 31 -38.07 9.22 -2.59
C ILE A 31 -37.93 7.76 -3.02
N VAL A 32 -38.73 7.33 -3.98
CA VAL A 32 -38.67 5.98 -4.56
C VAL A 32 -37.78 6.05 -5.83
N TYR A 33 -36.61 5.42 -5.76
CA TYR A 33 -35.77 5.25 -6.95
C TYR A 33 -36.22 4.04 -7.74
N LYS A 34 -36.51 4.23 -9.03
CA LYS A 34 -36.79 3.12 -9.94
C LYS A 34 -35.46 2.73 -10.62
N LYS A 35 -35.06 1.48 -10.39
CA LYS A 35 -33.85 0.90 -11.01
C LYS A 35 -34.05 0.81 -12.51
N VAL A 36 -33.21 1.50 -13.27
CA VAL A 36 -33.11 1.35 -14.72
C VAL A 36 -32.04 0.31 -14.99
N GLU A 37 -32.39 -0.79 -15.64
CA GLU A 37 -31.45 -1.79 -16.11
C GLU A 37 -30.65 -1.23 -17.29
N THR A 38 -29.34 -1.09 -17.09
CA THR A 38 -28.40 -0.73 -18.16
C THR A 38 -27.89 -2.02 -18.80
N THR A 39 -28.24 -2.22 -20.07
CA THR A 39 -27.58 -3.18 -20.95
C THR A 39 -26.24 -2.60 -21.40
N THR A 40 -25.19 -3.33 -21.12
CA THR A 40 -23.79 -3.01 -21.48
C THR A 40 -23.58 -3.12 -22.98
N PRO A 41 -23.06 -2.10 -23.67
CA PRO A 41 -22.45 -2.24 -24.97
C PRO A 41 -20.92 -2.35 -24.86
N LYS A 42 -20.39 -3.24 -25.70
CA LYS A 42 -18.98 -3.54 -25.98
C LYS A 42 -18.17 -2.27 -26.35
N PRO A 43 -16.86 -2.17 -26.02
CA PRO A 43 -16.09 -0.94 -26.21
C PRO A 43 -15.83 -0.65 -27.68
N SER A 44 -16.15 0.56 -28.10
CA SER A 44 -15.70 1.18 -29.34
C SER A 44 -15.55 2.68 -29.09
N GLU A 45 -14.35 3.13 -29.30
CA GLU A 45 -13.85 4.50 -29.53
C GLU A 45 -14.60 5.72 -28.99
N THR A 46 -13.91 6.39 -28.07
CA THR A 46 -13.90 7.84 -27.82
C THR A 46 -14.97 8.73 -28.46
N LYS A 47 -16.03 8.99 -27.71
CA LYS A 47 -16.70 10.31 -27.64
C LYS A 47 -17.40 10.41 -26.29
N LYS A 48 -17.08 11.50 -25.56
CA LYS A 48 -17.71 11.84 -24.26
C LYS A 48 -19.24 11.86 -24.41
N PRO A 49 -20.01 11.12 -23.59
CA PRO A 49 -21.44 11.34 -23.49
C PRO A 49 -21.73 12.46 -22.49
N THR A 50 -22.38 13.50 -22.96
CA THR A 50 -23.05 14.45 -22.04
C THR A 50 -24.39 13.82 -21.68
N GLU A 51 -24.49 13.25 -20.50
CA GLU A 51 -25.73 12.68 -19.98
C GLU A 51 -26.66 13.83 -19.52
N THR A 52 -27.76 14.01 -20.21
CA THR A 52 -28.81 14.97 -19.82
C THR A 52 -29.87 14.21 -19.02
N VAL A 53 -29.91 14.39 -17.70
CA VAL A 53 -30.96 13.84 -16.84
C VAL A 53 -32.12 14.82 -16.81
N ILE A 54 -33.30 14.41 -17.29
CA ILE A 54 -34.53 15.19 -17.21
C ILE A 54 -35.28 14.76 -15.93
N ALA A 55 -35.33 15.65 -14.96
CA ALA A 55 -36.12 15.42 -13.74
C ALA A 55 -37.50 16.05 -13.91
N LYS A 56 -38.56 15.26 -13.75
CA LYS A 56 -39.95 15.70 -13.74
C LYS A 56 -40.41 15.95 -12.33
N ILE A 57 -40.76 17.19 -12.02
CA ILE A 57 -41.38 17.57 -10.75
C ILE A 57 -42.87 17.78 -10.98
N GLU A 58 -43.71 16.88 -10.45
CA GLU A 58 -45.16 17.07 -10.45
C GLU A 58 -45.57 18.00 -9.31
N THR A 59 -46.00 19.21 -9.66
CA THR A 59 -46.74 20.11 -8.77
C THR A 59 -48.20 20.12 -9.20
N SER A 60 -49.12 20.26 -8.24
CA SER A 60 -50.58 20.15 -8.41
C SER A 60 -51.23 21.26 -9.26
N LYS A 61 -50.53 21.83 -10.22
CA LYS A 61 -51.06 22.72 -11.31
C LYS A 61 -50.27 22.46 -12.60
N PRO A 62 -50.94 22.50 -13.76
CA PRO A 62 -50.39 22.01 -15.01
C PRO A 62 -49.47 23.06 -15.67
N LYS A 63 -48.23 23.07 -15.27
CA LYS A 63 -47.13 23.61 -16.09
C LYS A 63 -45.92 22.76 -15.78
N GLU A 64 -45.62 21.83 -16.70
CA GLU A 64 -44.37 21.08 -16.67
C GLU A 64 -43.21 22.04 -16.98
N GLU A 65 -42.48 22.46 -15.93
CA GLU A 65 -41.16 23.06 -16.12
C GLU A 65 -40.13 21.97 -16.15
N VAL A 66 -39.55 21.70 -17.34
CA VAL A 66 -38.45 20.77 -17.50
C VAL A 66 -37.15 21.48 -17.13
N PHE A 67 -36.65 21.21 -15.94
CA PHE A 67 -35.33 21.71 -15.52
C PHE A 67 -34.24 20.83 -16.16
N LYS A 68 -33.43 21.43 -17.03
CA LYS A 68 -32.20 20.82 -17.52
C LYS A 68 -31.14 20.97 -16.44
N VAL A 69 -30.90 19.91 -15.65
CA VAL A 69 -29.81 19.88 -14.68
C VAL A 69 -28.59 19.35 -15.40
N THR A 70 -27.60 20.21 -15.63
CA THR A 70 -26.27 19.77 -16.05
C THR A 70 -25.51 19.34 -14.81
N LEU A 71 -25.30 18.03 -14.64
CA LEU A 71 -24.48 17.53 -13.55
C LEU A 71 -23.03 17.97 -13.79
N PRO A 72 -22.32 18.45 -12.74
CA PRO A 72 -20.90 18.74 -12.86
C PRO A 72 -20.15 17.45 -13.26
N GLU A 73 -19.08 17.60 -14.06
CA GLU A 73 -18.19 16.48 -14.33
C GLU A 73 -17.61 15.99 -13.01
N VAL A 74 -17.80 14.70 -12.72
CA VAL A 74 -17.18 14.07 -11.55
C VAL A 74 -15.71 13.85 -11.90
N ASN A 75 -14.83 14.62 -11.27
CA ASN A 75 -13.41 14.37 -11.37
C ASN A 75 -13.11 12.95 -10.86
N ARG A 76 -12.33 12.18 -11.62
CA ARG A 76 -11.87 10.88 -11.17
C ARG A 76 -10.94 11.09 -9.99
N GLU A 77 -11.29 10.52 -8.84
CA GLU A 77 -10.43 10.52 -7.65
C GLU A 77 -9.45 9.35 -7.72
N PHE A 78 -8.21 9.61 -7.32
CA PHE A 78 -7.24 8.57 -7.02
C PHE A 78 -7.53 8.04 -5.61
N ARG A 79 -8.11 6.84 -5.52
CA ARG A 79 -8.41 6.16 -4.26
C ARG A 79 -7.52 4.94 -4.14
N ALA A 80 -6.39 5.11 -3.47
CA ALA A 80 -5.38 4.08 -3.32
C ALA A 80 -5.24 3.60 -1.87
N ALA A 81 -4.86 2.35 -1.71
CA ALA A 81 -4.44 1.79 -0.43
C ALA A 81 -2.96 1.39 -0.48
N TRP A 82 -2.25 1.61 0.63
CA TRP A 82 -0.87 1.17 0.77
C TRP A 82 -0.83 -0.25 1.34
N VAL A 83 -0.01 -1.09 0.71
CA VAL A 83 0.28 -2.45 1.16
C VAL A 83 1.77 -2.55 1.47
N ALA A 84 2.11 -2.44 2.75
CA ALA A 84 3.49 -2.51 3.24
C ALA A 84 3.91 -3.97 3.44
N THR A 85 5.11 -4.30 2.98
CA THR A 85 5.70 -5.64 3.12
C THR A 85 6.79 -5.69 4.18
N VAL A 86 7.41 -4.54 4.48
CA VAL A 86 8.38 -4.43 5.56
C VAL A 86 7.79 -4.94 6.87
N ALA A 87 8.55 -5.73 7.60
CA ALA A 87 8.13 -6.32 8.87
C ALA A 87 6.81 -7.11 8.82
N ASN A 88 6.38 -7.53 7.63
CA ASN A 88 5.12 -8.25 7.40
C ASN A 88 3.89 -7.49 7.92
N ILE A 89 3.86 -6.14 7.71
CA ILE A 89 2.79 -5.28 8.22
C ILE A 89 1.44 -5.63 7.58
N ASN A 90 1.39 -5.71 6.24
CA ASN A 90 0.17 -5.99 5.53
C ASN A 90 0.24 -7.29 4.71
N TRP A 91 1.32 -7.49 3.93
CA TRP A 91 1.49 -8.67 3.08
C TRP A 91 2.98 -9.00 2.84
N PRO A 92 3.34 -10.31 2.80
CA PRO A 92 2.55 -11.41 3.34
C PRO A 92 2.40 -11.24 4.86
N SER A 93 1.34 -11.72 5.46
CA SER A 93 1.07 -11.54 6.90
C SER A 93 2.12 -12.21 7.79
N LYS A 94 2.82 -13.20 7.23
CA LYS A 94 3.93 -13.93 7.85
C LYS A 94 4.93 -14.37 6.81
N ARG A 95 6.18 -14.48 7.21
CA ARG A 95 7.31 -14.91 6.35
C ARG A 95 7.42 -16.41 6.12
N ASP A 96 6.58 -17.22 6.73
CA ASP A 96 6.57 -18.68 6.61
C ASP A 96 5.34 -19.22 5.86
N LEU A 97 4.59 -18.34 5.21
CA LEU A 97 3.44 -18.73 4.40
C LEU A 97 3.88 -19.51 3.16
N THR A 98 3.09 -20.53 2.81
CA THR A 98 3.21 -21.21 1.52
C THR A 98 2.85 -20.26 0.37
N THR A 99 3.32 -20.57 -0.84
CA THR A 99 2.96 -19.81 -2.06
C THR A 99 1.45 -19.68 -2.24
N VAL A 100 0.69 -20.75 -1.93
CA VAL A 100 -0.77 -20.74 -2.02
C VAL A 100 -1.36 -19.70 -1.04
N GLN A 101 -0.92 -19.73 0.21
CA GLN A 101 -1.40 -18.79 1.23
C GLN A 101 -1.03 -17.33 0.90
N GLN A 102 0.17 -17.09 0.40
CA GLN A 102 0.59 -15.75 -0.05
C GLN A 102 -0.33 -15.23 -1.15
N LYS A 103 -0.64 -16.05 -2.15
CA LYS A 103 -1.56 -15.70 -3.24
C LYS A 103 -2.99 -15.48 -2.76
N GLU A 104 -3.50 -16.32 -1.86
CA GLU A 104 -4.84 -16.17 -1.26
C GLU A 104 -4.96 -14.87 -0.45
N GLU A 105 -3.93 -14.48 0.30
CA GLU A 105 -3.92 -13.21 1.02
C GLU A 105 -3.92 -12.01 0.06
N ALA A 106 -3.14 -12.05 -1.02
CA ALA A 106 -3.13 -11.01 -2.04
C ALA A 106 -4.49 -10.84 -2.71
N ILE A 107 -5.13 -11.94 -3.11
CA ILE A 107 -6.47 -11.95 -3.68
C ILE A 107 -7.48 -11.34 -2.70
N LYS A 108 -7.48 -11.75 -1.43
CA LYS A 108 -8.40 -11.20 -0.41
C LYS A 108 -8.22 -9.69 -0.21
N LEU A 109 -6.99 -9.20 -0.24
CA LEU A 109 -6.72 -7.76 -0.14
C LEU A 109 -7.26 -7.02 -1.36
N LEU A 110 -7.02 -7.52 -2.56
CA LEU A 110 -7.50 -6.91 -3.81
C LEU A 110 -9.03 -6.98 -3.92
N ASP A 111 -9.68 -8.10 -3.55
CA ASP A 111 -11.14 -8.22 -3.50
C ASP A 111 -11.75 -7.20 -2.52
N MET A 112 -11.12 -6.99 -1.37
CA MET A 112 -11.54 -5.97 -0.41
C MET A 112 -11.42 -4.56 -0.98
N LEU A 113 -10.34 -4.26 -1.70
CA LEU A 113 -10.14 -2.95 -2.33
C LEU A 113 -11.18 -2.70 -3.43
N GLU A 114 -11.43 -3.69 -4.29
CA GLU A 114 -12.47 -3.64 -5.32
C GLU A 114 -13.86 -3.39 -4.72
N ALA A 115 -14.23 -4.18 -3.70
CA ALA A 115 -15.52 -4.07 -3.02
C ALA A 115 -15.74 -2.70 -2.34
N ASN A 116 -14.67 -1.98 -2.01
CA ASN A 116 -14.70 -0.64 -1.44
C ASN A 116 -14.41 0.47 -2.46
N ASN A 117 -14.48 0.17 -3.75
CA ASN A 117 -14.28 1.10 -4.86
C ASN A 117 -12.91 1.80 -4.88
N PHE A 118 -11.86 1.14 -4.38
CA PHE A 118 -10.49 1.59 -4.63
C PHE A 118 -10.15 1.37 -6.10
N ASN A 119 -9.36 2.28 -6.67
CA ASN A 119 -8.93 2.21 -8.06
C ASN A 119 -7.42 2.08 -8.23
N ALA A 120 -6.67 2.05 -7.12
CA ALA A 120 -5.24 1.81 -7.13
C ALA A 120 -4.78 1.11 -5.83
N VAL A 121 -3.67 0.38 -5.94
CA VAL A 121 -2.92 -0.19 -4.82
C VAL A 121 -1.46 0.26 -4.91
N ILE A 122 -0.89 0.74 -3.80
CA ILE A 122 0.53 1.09 -3.69
C ILE A 122 1.22 -0.05 -2.95
N PHE A 123 1.86 -0.94 -3.70
CA PHE A 123 2.42 -2.19 -3.20
C PHE A 123 3.93 -2.08 -2.98
N GLN A 124 4.39 -2.31 -1.75
CA GLN A 124 5.81 -2.25 -1.40
C GLN A 124 6.56 -3.48 -1.93
N VAL A 125 7.28 -3.28 -3.03
CA VAL A 125 8.05 -4.35 -3.69
C VAL A 125 9.52 -4.38 -3.28
N ARG A 126 10.02 -3.28 -2.70
CA ARG A 126 11.40 -3.11 -2.22
C ARG A 126 11.38 -2.43 -0.85
N PRO A 127 11.22 -3.22 0.24
CA PRO A 127 11.20 -2.67 1.61
C PRO A 127 12.57 -2.24 2.11
N ALA A 128 13.65 -2.82 1.53
CA ALA A 128 15.05 -2.51 1.82
C ALA A 128 15.89 -2.74 0.56
N GLY A 129 17.18 -3.05 0.68
CA GLY A 129 18.03 -3.52 -0.45
C GLY A 129 17.70 -4.97 -0.84
N ASP A 130 16.42 -5.30 -0.96
CA ASP A 130 15.87 -6.63 -1.23
C ASP A 130 14.58 -6.51 -2.04
N ALA A 131 14.11 -7.61 -2.62
CA ALA A 131 13.02 -7.60 -3.57
C ALA A 131 11.92 -8.62 -3.24
N LEU A 132 10.65 -8.23 -3.44
CA LEU A 132 9.50 -9.14 -3.48
C LEU A 132 9.09 -9.45 -4.93
N TYR A 133 10.07 -9.53 -5.80
CA TYR A 133 9.96 -9.90 -7.22
C TYR A 133 11.29 -10.50 -7.67
N LYS A 134 11.33 -11.11 -8.85
CA LYS A 134 12.58 -11.61 -9.42
C LYS A 134 13.47 -10.45 -9.86
N SER A 135 14.26 -9.91 -8.95
CA SER A 135 15.22 -8.84 -9.24
C SER A 135 16.48 -9.38 -9.93
N ASN A 136 17.06 -8.56 -10.83
CA ASN A 136 18.37 -8.82 -11.41
C ASN A 136 19.53 -8.22 -10.57
N PHE A 137 19.21 -7.41 -9.55
CA PHE A 137 20.16 -6.60 -8.79
C PHE A 137 20.22 -6.94 -7.30
N GLU A 138 19.11 -7.36 -6.71
CA GLU A 138 18.94 -7.50 -5.26
C GLU A 138 18.40 -8.88 -4.87
N PRO A 139 18.69 -9.36 -3.67
CA PRO A 139 18.21 -10.67 -3.22
C PRO A 139 16.70 -10.67 -2.98
N TRP A 140 16.10 -11.86 -2.96
CA TRP A 140 14.75 -12.05 -2.45
C TRP A 140 14.65 -11.58 -1.01
N SER A 141 13.56 -10.89 -0.70
CA SER A 141 13.33 -10.33 0.63
C SER A 141 13.12 -11.41 1.69
N TYR A 142 13.73 -11.18 2.85
CA TYR A 142 13.50 -11.97 4.06
C TYR A 142 12.01 -12.02 4.45
N PHE A 143 11.29 -10.93 4.25
CA PHE A 143 9.87 -10.83 4.61
C PHE A 143 8.97 -11.73 3.77
N LEU A 144 9.45 -12.19 2.62
CA LEU A 144 8.69 -13.06 1.72
C LEU A 144 8.74 -14.54 2.14
N THR A 145 9.94 -15.03 2.51
CA THR A 145 10.16 -16.48 2.73
C THR A 145 10.85 -16.82 4.06
N GLY A 146 11.14 -15.82 4.90
CA GLY A 146 11.91 -15.98 6.12
C GLY A 146 13.41 -16.25 5.92
N THR A 147 13.88 -16.16 4.67
CA THR A 147 15.29 -16.31 4.33
C THR A 147 15.66 -15.38 3.18
N GLU A 148 16.55 -14.41 3.44
CA GLU A 148 17.07 -13.51 2.42
C GLU A 148 17.75 -14.29 1.29
N GLY A 149 17.45 -13.94 0.04
CA GLY A 149 17.96 -14.58 -1.15
C GLY A 149 17.20 -15.84 -1.58
N LYS A 150 16.24 -16.33 -0.79
CA LYS A 150 15.45 -17.52 -1.10
C LYS A 150 14.17 -17.16 -1.84
N ALA A 151 14.01 -17.66 -3.06
CA ALA A 151 12.77 -17.54 -3.82
C ALA A 151 11.60 -18.31 -3.17
N PRO A 152 10.33 -17.92 -3.44
CA PRO A 152 9.16 -18.72 -3.06
C PRO A 152 9.20 -20.13 -3.62
N SER A 153 8.64 -21.10 -2.89
CA SER A 153 8.55 -22.48 -3.33
C SER A 153 7.18 -23.08 -3.00
N PRO A 154 6.40 -23.54 -4.01
CA PRO A 154 6.65 -23.48 -5.45
C PRO A 154 6.92 -22.06 -5.95
N TYR A 155 7.78 -21.94 -6.98
CA TYR A 155 8.18 -20.66 -7.53
C TYR A 155 6.98 -19.89 -8.14
N TYR A 156 6.93 -18.60 -7.87
CA TYR A 156 6.15 -17.59 -8.59
C TYR A 156 6.83 -16.24 -8.42
N ASP A 157 6.51 -15.29 -9.28
CA ASP A 157 6.92 -13.90 -9.11
C ASP A 157 5.77 -13.13 -8.42
N PRO A 158 5.97 -12.65 -7.17
CA PRO A 158 4.93 -11.91 -6.48
C PRO A 158 4.47 -10.64 -7.19
N LEU A 159 5.38 -9.85 -7.77
CA LEU A 159 5.00 -8.61 -8.44
C LEU A 159 4.16 -8.88 -9.69
N GLU A 160 4.58 -9.81 -10.54
CA GLU A 160 3.80 -10.24 -11.70
C GLU A 160 2.39 -10.70 -11.28
N PHE A 161 2.31 -11.52 -10.24
CA PHE A 161 1.02 -11.98 -9.71
C PHE A 161 0.13 -10.84 -9.20
N TRP A 162 0.69 -9.88 -8.46
CA TRP A 162 -0.04 -8.73 -7.96
C TRP A 162 -0.55 -7.81 -9.07
N VAL A 163 0.26 -7.56 -10.11
CA VAL A 163 -0.13 -6.80 -11.32
C VAL A 163 -1.31 -7.47 -12.01
N ASP A 164 -1.18 -8.76 -12.31
CA ASP A 164 -2.24 -9.51 -13.00
C ASP A 164 -3.56 -9.49 -12.22
N GLU A 165 -3.50 -9.72 -10.90
CA GLU A 165 -4.71 -9.76 -10.07
C GLU A 165 -5.31 -8.37 -9.82
N ALA A 166 -4.51 -7.31 -9.74
CA ALA A 166 -4.99 -5.94 -9.65
C ALA A 166 -5.71 -5.52 -10.95
N HIS A 167 -5.08 -5.75 -12.10
CA HIS A 167 -5.64 -5.40 -13.40
C HIS A 167 -6.93 -6.16 -13.73
N LYS A 168 -7.07 -7.43 -13.33
CA LYS A 168 -8.33 -8.18 -13.45
C LYS A 168 -9.51 -7.51 -12.74
N ARG A 169 -9.25 -6.70 -11.72
CA ARG A 169 -10.23 -5.94 -10.93
C ARG A 169 -10.34 -4.47 -11.33
N GLY A 170 -9.62 -4.04 -12.37
CA GLY A 170 -9.56 -2.64 -12.78
C GLY A 170 -8.87 -1.73 -11.76
N ILE A 171 -7.95 -2.29 -10.97
CA ILE A 171 -7.14 -1.59 -9.96
C ILE A 171 -5.76 -1.36 -10.55
N GLU A 172 -5.30 -0.11 -10.58
CA GLU A 172 -3.92 0.24 -10.92
C GLU A 172 -2.96 -0.29 -9.85
N LEU A 173 -1.80 -0.81 -10.27
CA LEU A 173 -0.73 -1.22 -9.36
C LEU A 173 0.45 -0.27 -9.46
N HIS A 174 0.71 0.45 -8.38
CA HIS A 174 1.86 1.31 -8.21
C HIS A 174 2.89 0.61 -7.31
N VAL A 175 4.11 0.44 -7.80
CA VAL A 175 5.18 -0.14 -6.99
C VAL A 175 5.73 0.89 -6.02
N TRP A 176 5.88 0.48 -4.76
CA TRP A 176 6.51 1.28 -3.73
C TRP A 176 7.89 0.73 -3.39
N LEU A 177 8.89 1.61 -3.47
CA LEU A 177 10.27 1.32 -3.12
C LEU A 177 10.70 2.24 -1.97
N ASN A 178 11.34 1.67 -0.94
CA ASN A 178 12.22 2.44 -0.06
C ASN A 178 13.61 2.51 -0.74
N PRO A 179 14.07 3.69 -1.21
CA PRO A 179 15.24 3.73 -2.08
C PRO A 179 16.56 3.50 -1.35
N TYR A 180 16.65 3.81 -0.06
CA TYR A 180 17.93 3.88 0.63
C TYR A 180 18.08 3.01 1.87
N ARG A 181 17.03 2.36 2.37
CA ARG A 181 17.19 1.35 3.40
C ARG A 181 17.88 0.13 2.82
N ALA A 182 19.08 -0.22 3.34
CA ALA A 182 19.81 -1.39 2.89
C ALA A 182 19.41 -2.67 3.64
N HIS A 183 19.05 -2.53 4.94
CA HIS A 183 18.55 -3.66 5.74
C HIS A 183 17.75 -3.14 6.92
N HIS A 184 16.58 -3.75 7.16
CA HIS A 184 15.73 -3.43 8.30
C HIS A 184 16.10 -4.29 9.51
N SER A 185 16.03 -3.74 10.74
CA SER A 185 16.41 -4.45 11.97
C SER A 185 15.61 -5.74 12.22
N SER A 186 14.39 -5.85 11.67
CA SER A 186 13.58 -7.08 11.70
C SER A 186 13.74 -7.97 10.45
N GLY A 187 14.65 -7.62 9.55
CA GLY A 187 14.89 -8.32 8.27
C GLY A 187 15.70 -9.62 8.38
N GLY A 188 15.84 -10.17 9.57
CA GLY A 188 16.62 -11.37 9.82
C GLY A 188 18.13 -11.12 9.84
N PRO A 189 18.94 -12.16 9.76
CA PRO A 189 20.40 -12.02 9.72
C PRO A 189 20.86 -11.48 8.37
N VAL A 190 21.90 -10.64 8.37
CA VAL A 190 22.60 -10.21 7.16
C VAL A 190 23.34 -11.41 6.56
N THR A 191 22.90 -11.88 5.40
CA THR A 191 23.47 -13.01 4.70
C THR A 191 24.59 -12.61 3.74
N SER A 192 25.26 -13.59 3.08
CA SER A 192 26.19 -13.30 1.99
C SER A 192 25.51 -12.67 0.77
N GLU A 193 24.19 -12.89 0.61
CA GLU A 193 23.39 -12.34 -0.49
C GLU A 193 22.99 -10.87 -0.26
N SER A 194 23.02 -10.43 0.98
CA SER A 194 22.62 -9.08 1.37
C SER A 194 23.45 -8.00 0.69
N MET A 195 22.80 -6.90 0.28
CA MET A 195 23.48 -5.72 -0.24
C MET A 195 24.47 -5.14 0.77
N VAL A 196 24.23 -5.31 2.09
CA VAL A 196 25.18 -4.94 3.15
C VAL A 196 26.54 -5.64 2.98
N LYS A 197 26.58 -6.84 2.40
CA LYS A 197 27.82 -7.59 2.11
C LYS A 197 28.34 -7.35 0.70
N LYS A 198 27.45 -7.10 -0.25
CA LYS A 198 27.81 -6.90 -1.66
C LYS A 198 28.35 -5.49 -1.96
N SER A 199 27.89 -4.47 -1.21
CA SER A 199 28.28 -3.06 -1.41
C SER A 199 28.55 -2.36 -0.08
N PRO A 200 29.43 -2.89 0.77
CA PRO A 200 29.62 -2.39 2.14
C PRO A 200 30.17 -0.96 2.19
N GLU A 201 30.85 -0.51 1.14
CA GLU A 201 31.45 0.83 1.07
C GLU A 201 30.44 1.98 1.01
N ASN A 202 29.20 1.69 0.58
CA ASN A 202 28.14 2.70 0.41
C ASN A 202 27.06 2.59 1.50
N ILE A 203 27.28 1.74 2.51
CA ILE A 203 26.27 1.40 3.50
C ILE A 203 26.76 1.72 4.91
N VAL A 204 25.92 2.44 5.65
CA VAL A 204 26.16 2.83 7.04
C VAL A 204 25.27 1.99 7.96
N ARG A 205 25.86 1.47 9.05
CA ARG A 205 25.09 0.86 10.13
C ARG A 205 24.66 1.92 11.13
N LEU A 206 23.34 2.05 11.34
CA LEU A 206 22.76 2.97 12.32
C LEU A 206 22.72 2.34 13.72
N LYS A 207 22.57 3.18 14.75
CA LYS A 207 22.57 2.73 16.16
C LYS A 207 21.36 1.84 16.52
N ASN A 208 20.23 1.99 15.82
CA ASN A 208 19.06 1.12 15.98
C ASN A 208 19.19 -0.26 15.29
N GLY A 209 20.34 -0.55 14.68
CA GLY A 209 20.64 -1.82 14.01
C GLY A 209 20.24 -1.90 12.54
N MET A 210 19.59 -0.89 11.99
CA MET A 210 19.34 -0.80 10.55
C MET A 210 20.62 -0.48 9.78
N TYR A 211 20.64 -0.85 8.50
CA TYR A 211 21.67 -0.43 7.56
C TYR A 211 21.04 0.46 6.49
N TRP A 212 21.79 1.49 6.06
CA TRP A 212 21.32 2.52 5.16
C TRP A 212 22.33 2.80 4.09
N PHE A 213 21.89 2.83 2.84
CA PHE A 213 22.71 3.34 1.75
C PHE A 213 22.92 4.84 1.92
N ASP A 214 24.09 5.35 1.61
CA ASP A 214 24.33 6.80 1.56
C ASP A 214 23.59 7.41 0.35
N PRO A 215 22.57 8.25 0.57
CA PRO A 215 21.78 8.85 -0.52
C PRO A 215 22.60 9.80 -1.41
N ALA A 216 23.69 10.38 -0.89
CA ALA A 216 24.57 11.27 -1.64
C ALA A 216 25.65 10.52 -2.44
N ASP A 217 25.82 9.23 -2.21
CA ASP A 217 26.77 8.42 -2.98
C ASP A 217 26.25 8.13 -4.39
N LYS A 218 27.10 8.42 -5.40
CA LYS A 218 26.71 8.26 -6.82
C LYS A 218 26.43 6.81 -7.21
N LYS A 219 27.15 5.85 -6.65
CA LYS A 219 26.93 4.43 -6.94
C LYS A 219 25.59 3.97 -6.38
N THR A 220 25.22 4.49 -5.18
CA THR A 220 23.91 4.25 -4.60
C THR A 220 22.78 4.78 -5.50
N GLN A 221 22.92 6.02 -5.97
CA GLN A 221 21.93 6.65 -6.87
C GLN A 221 21.79 5.86 -8.17
N ASP A 222 22.92 5.44 -8.78
CA ASP A 222 22.93 4.66 -10.00
C ASP A 222 22.28 3.29 -9.77
N HIS A 223 22.61 2.61 -8.67
CA HIS A 223 22.01 1.33 -8.31
C HIS A 223 20.49 1.44 -8.17
N VAL A 224 19.98 2.43 -7.43
CA VAL A 224 18.53 2.64 -7.29
C VAL A 224 17.88 2.95 -8.64
N SER A 225 18.54 3.73 -9.48
CA SER A 225 18.04 4.02 -10.84
C SER A 225 17.95 2.77 -11.71
N GLU A 226 18.93 1.88 -11.65
CA GLU A 226 18.91 0.61 -12.41
C GLU A 226 17.85 -0.35 -11.86
N VAL A 227 17.60 -0.38 -10.54
CA VAL A 227 16.50 -1.15 -9.93
C VAL A 227 15.15 -0.67 -10.44
N VAL A 228 14.90 0.65 -10.45
CA VAL A 228 13.66 1.22 -10.98
C VAL A 228 13.49 0.90 -12.46
N LYS A 229 14.54 1.09 -13.25
CA LYS A 229 14.53 0.80 -14.68
C LYS A 229 14.26 -0.68 -14.97
N ASP A 230 14.81 -1.60 -14.18
CA ASP A 230 14.55 -3.04 -14.28
C ASP A 230 13.06 -3.35 -14.06
N ILE A 231 12.46 -2.78 -13.03
CA ILE A 231 11.03 -2.96 -12.75
C ILE A 231 10.17 -2.40 -13.90
N VAL A 232 10.36 -1.13 -14.25
CA VAL A 232 9.54 -0.43 -15.27
C VAL A 232 9.65 -1.09 -16.64
N SER A 233 10.81 -1.68 -16.96
CA SER A 233 11.00 -2.34 -18.27
C SER A 233 10.43 -3.75 -18.37
N ARG A 234 10.15 -4.41 -17.23
CA ARG A 234 9.76 -5.82 -17.22
C ARG A 234 8.34 -6.09 -16.74
N TYR A 235 7.75 -5.19 -15.96
CA TYR A 235 6.43 -5.37 -15.38
C TYR A 235 5.47 -4.31 -15.89
N ASP A 236 4.22 -4.70 -16.12
CA ASP A 236 3.14 -3.81 -16.56
C ASP A 236 2.54 -3.06 -15.37
N ILE A 237 3.38 -2.24 -14.71
CA ILE A 237 3.00 -1.43 -13.57
C ILE A 237 2.44 -0.07 -14.02
N ASP A 238 1.53 0.52 -13.24
CA ASP A 238 0.89 1.80 -13.57
C ASP A 238 1.62 3.00 -12.97
N GLY A 239 2.46 2.79 -11.96
CA GLY A 239 3.21 3.87 -11.32
C GLY A 239 4.36 3.41 -10.44
N VAL A 240 5.24 4.37 -10.13
CA VAL A 240 6.35 4.19 -9.19
C VAL A 240 6.19 5.17 -8.04
N HIS A 241 6.32 4.70 -6.82
CA HIS A 241 6.21 5.48 -5.60
C HIS A 241 7.47 5.29 -4.73
N PHE A 242 8.02 6.40 -4.24
CA PHE A 242 9.01 6.41 -3.18
C PHE A 242 8.39 6.96 -1.90
N ASP A 243 8.74 6.37 -0.75
CA ASP A 243 8.47 6.98 0.54
C ASP A 243 9.45 8.13 0.83
N ASP A 244 9.28 8.82 1.95
CA ASP A 244 10.07 9.99 2.34
C ASP A 244 11.36 9.65 3.12
N TYR A 245 11.72 8.38 3.21
CA TYR A 245 12.91 7.93 3.94
C TYR A 245 14.18 8.01 3.09
N PHE A 246 14.51 9.17 2.57
CA PHE A 246 15.76 9.35 1.83
C PHE A 246 16.97 9.38 2.79
N TYR A 247 16.99 10.31 3.71
CA TYR A 247 17.83 10.22 4.88
C TYR A 247 17.07 9.62 6.05
N PRO A 248 17.73 8.80 6.89
CA PRO A 248 17.06 8.22 8.05
C PRO A 248 16.78 9.30 9.12
N TYR A 249 15.72 9.12 9.89
CA TYR A 249 15.51 9.99 11.05
C TYR A 249 16.68 9.93 12.01
N ALA A 250 17.09 11.09 12.56
CA ALA A 250 18.17 11.18 13.55
C ALA A 250 17.97 10.24 14.75
N SER A 251 16.70 9.99 15.13
CA SER A 251 16.34 9.01 16.18
C SER A 251 16.84 7.59 15.89
N TYR A 252 16.95 7.20 14.62
CA TYR A 252 17.49 5.89 14.23
C TYR A 252 18.98 5.77 14.48
N ASN A 253 19.67 6.92 14.54
CA ASN A 253 21.10 7.03 14.85
C ASN A 253 21.36 7.58 16.28
N GLY A 254 20.39 7.41 17.18
CA GLY A 254 20.52 7.85 18.59
C GLY A 254 20.59 9.37 18.75
N GLY A 255 19.91 10.12 17.88
CA GLY A 255 19.87 11.58 17.86
C GLY A 255 21.02 12.24 17.09
N ALA A 256 21.98 11.47 16.56
CA ALA A 256 23.06 11.97 15.72
C ALA A 256 22.65 12.03 14.25
N ASP A 257 23.24 12.96 13.51
CA ASP A 257 23.10 13.07 12.07
C ASP A 257 23.61 11.81 11.35
N PHE A 258 23.20 11.65 10.11
CA PHE A 258 23.71 10.60 9.24
C PHE A 258 25.19 10.88 8.90
N PRO A 259 26.10 9.90 8.96
CA PRO A 259 27.54 10.14 8.82
C PRO A 259 27.99 10.20 7.34
N ASP A 260 27.48 11.14 6.58
CA ASP A 260 27.76 11.37 5.16
C ASP A 260 28.88 12.42 4.88
N ASN A 261 29.73 12.72 5.85
CA ASN A 261 30.74 13.77 5.73
C ASN A 261 31.62 13.64 4.48
N THR A 262 31.91 12.42 4.04
CA THR A 262 32.74 12.19 2.84
C THR A 262 32.02 12.65 1.58
N THR A 263 30.78 12.23 1.39
CA THR A 263 29.97 12.59 0.21
C THR A 263 29.53 14.04 0.25
N TRP A 264 29.21 14.59 1.44
CA TRP A 264 28.92 15.99 1.64
C TRP A 264 30.12 16.90 1.27
N ASN A 265 31.34 16.54 1.72
CA ASN A 265 32.53 17.29 1.37
C ASN A 265 32.85 17.23 -0.13
N ALA A 266 32.65 16.05 -0.74
CA ALA A 266 32.79 15.91 -2.19
C ALA A 266 31.78 16.77 -2.98
N TYR A 267 30.56 16.91 -2.48
CA TYR A 267 29.54 17.79 -3.06
C TYR A 267 29.92 19.28 -2.95
N LYS A 268 30.36 19.74 -1.78
CA LYS A 268 30.73 21.15 -1.56
C LYS A 268 31.93 21.62 -2.41
N ASN A 269 32.76 20.71 -2.85
CA ASN A 269 33.98 21.00 -3.61
C ASN A 269 33.78 20.89 -5.14
N LYS A 270 32.54 20.68 -5.60
CA LYS A 270 32.14 20.75 -7.00
C LYS A 270 31.67 22.15 -7.39
#